data_3b72375b41b83d70dca716f6b3f70d9f
#
_entry.id   3b72375b41b83d70dca716f6b3f70d9f
#
_cell.length_a   1.000
_cell.length_b   1.000
_cell.length_c   1.000
_cell.angle_alpha   90.00
_cell.angle_beta   90.00
_cell.angle_gamma   90.00
#
_symmetry.space_group_name_H-M   'P 1'
#
loop_
_entity.id
_entity.type
_entity.pdbx_description
1 polymer ?
#
loop_
_entity_poly.entity_id
_entity_poly.type
_entity_poly.pdbx_seq_one_letter_code
_entity_poly.pdbx_strand_id
1 'polypeptide(L)'
;IFTTNYDLSLEQALEEQLVPYFDGFVGSDSAFLDLDSMAEDDLPPRWARLWKIHGSINWWMTAKQKIRRSRDKIQGEQLLIYPSHLKYDQSRQMPYYAMLDRLRVFLRSGQCVLLTCGYSFGDEHINAIIAQGLSGNPNAACLGMIFSDRNKVPKGVELAKCHANLTLLAADGGVVGTLDRAWARESIVKDGNPAYQIAVATDLPDSLSMVSENGCKWLLGDFAALGRLLAHQLSTRNFEHGGSYAP
;
A
#
# COMPACT_ATOMS: atom_id res chain seq x y z
N ILE A 1 -5.23 -4.63 3.35
CA ILE A 1 -4.50 -4.34 2.11
C ILE A 1 -5.34 -3.38 1.28
N PHE A 2 -4.77 -2.24 0.87
CA PHE A 2 -5.37 -1.31 -0.08
C PHE A 2 -4.55 -1.32 -1.36
N THR A 3 -5.20 -1.41 -2.51
CA THR A 3 -4.48 -1.40 -3.80
C THR A 3 -5.20 -0.54 -4.84
N THR A 4 -4.41 0.16 -5.64
CA THR A 4 -4.88 0.87 -6.84
C THR A 4 -4.77 0.00 -8.10
N ASN A 5 -4.15 -1.19 -7.99
CA ASN A 5 -4.06 -2.16 -9.09
C ASN A 5 -5.37 -2.89 -9.27
N TYR A 6 -5.77 -3.10 -10.52
CA TYR A 6 -7.00 -3.80 -10.89
C TYR A 6 -6.76 -5.22 -11.40
N ASP A 7 -5.49 -5.69 -11.49
CA ASP A 7 -5.14 -7.09 -11.74
C ASP A 7 -5.53 -7.99 -10.55
N LEU A 8 -5.36 -9.30 -10.69
CA LEU A 8 -5.70 -10.30 -9.68
C LEU A 8 -4.47 -10.88 -8.95
N SER A 9 -3.33 -10.21 -9.02
CA SER A 9 -2.06 -10.75 -8.48
C SER A 9 -2.10 -10.90 -6.96
N LEU A 10 -2.77 -9.98 -6.24
CA LEU A 10 -2.90 -10.06 -4.78
C LEU A 10 -3.85 -11.18 -4.36
N GLU A 11 -4.98 -11.32 -5.05
CA GLU A 11 -5.93 -12.42 -4.83
C GLU A 11 -5.25 -13.77 -5.03
N GLN A 12 -4.53 -13.94 -6.16
CA GLN A 12 -3.78 -15.17 -6.47
C GLN A 12 -2.72 -15.46 -5.40
N ALA A 13 -1.94 -14.46 -4.99
CA ALA A 13 -0.92 -14.65 -3.96
C ALA A 13 -1.52 -15.04 -2.61
N LEU A 14 -2.65 -14.46 -2.21
CA LEU A 14 -3.34 -14.82 -0.96
C LEU A 14 -3.89 -16.25 -1.04
N GLU A 15 -4.48 -16.64 -2.17
CA GLU A 15 -5.02 -17.98 -2.41
C GLU A 15 -3.90 -19.03 -2.44
N GLU A 16 -2.76 -18.78 -3.10
CA GLU A 16 -1.60 -19.67 -3.14
C GLU A 16 -0.98 -19.89 -1.76
N GLN A 17 -0.98 -18.86 -0.92
CA GLN A 17 -0.49 -18.94 0.46
C GLN A 17 -1.55 -19.39 1.47
N LEU A 18 -2.75 -19.80 1.01
CA LEU A 18 -3.88 -20.22 1.84
C LEU A 18 -4.28 -19.18 2.90
N VAL A 19 -4.11 -17.90 2.58
CA VAL A 19 -4.53 -16.78 3.43
C VAL A 19 -5.97 -16.40 3.09
N PRO A 20 -6.94 -16.59 4.01
CA PRO A 20 -8.31 -16.19 3.76
C PRO A 20 -8.41 -14.66 3.68
N TYR A 21 -9.21 -14.16 2.73
CA TYR A 21 -9.43 -12.73 2.57
C TYR A 21 -10.89 -12.40 2.27
N PHE A 22 -11.24 -11.15 2.52
CA PHE A 22 -12.50 -10.53 2.15
C PHE A 22 -12.24 -9.27 1.33
N ASP A 23 -12.89 -9.15 0.19
CA ASP A 23 -12.74 -8.06 -0.78
C ASP A 23 -14.02 -7.23 -0.99
N GLY A 24 -15.00 -7.41 -0.09
CA GLY A 24 -16.33 -6.78 -0.19
C GLY A 24 -17.36 -7.63 -0.94
N PHE A 25 -16.98 -8.79 -1.47
CA PHE A 25 -17.89 -9.66 -2.23
C PHE A 25 -18.19 -10.95 -1.49
N VAL A 26 -19.46 -11.35 -1.54
CA VAL A 26 -19.98 -12.58 -0.94
C VAL A 26 -20.57 -13.47 -2.03
N GLY A 27 -20.40 -14.78 -1.90
CA GLY A 27 -20.83 -15.79 -2.86
C GLY A 27 -19.67 -16.36 -3.68
N SER A 28 -19.86 -17.55 -4.25
CA SER A 28 -18.83 -18.27 -5.01
C SER A 28 -18.98 -18.13 -6.52
N ASP A 29 -20.15 -18.47 -7.04
CA ASP A 29 -20.40 -18.51 -8.49
C ASP A 29 -20.70 -17.12 -9.07
N SER A 30 -21.64 -16.43 -8.47
CA SER A 30 -22.02 -15.08 -8.89
C SER A 30 -21.95 -14.13 -7.68
N ALA A 31 -20.73 -13.90 -7.21
CA ALA A 31 -20.50 -13.08 -6.03
C ALA A 31 -21.04 -11.66 -6.22
N PHE A 32 -21.60 -11.08 -5.17
CA PHE A 32 -22.16 -9.73 -5.17
C PHE A 32 -21.49 -8.86 -4.12
N LEU A 33 -21.43 -7.56 -4.37
CA LEU A 33 -20.92 -6.59 -3.41
C LEU A 33 -21.88 -6.52 -2.21
N ASP A 34 -21.35 -6.78 -1.02
CA ASP A 34 -22.08 -6.74 0.24
C ASP A 34 -21.57 -5.58 1.11
N LEU A 35 -22.31 -4.49 1.08
CA LEU A 35 -21.95 -3.26 1.79
C LEU A 35 -22.15 -3.39 3.31
N ASP A 36 -23.09 -4.21 3.74
CA ASP A 36 -23.36 -4.41 5.17
C ASP A 36 -22.22 -5.17 5.82
N SER A 37 -21.76 -6.28 5.21
CA SER A 37 -20.56 -6.99 5.68
C SER A 37 -19.29 -6.14 5.65
N MET A 38 -19.17 -5.23 4.67
CA MET A 38 -18.05 -4.27 4.64
C MET A 38 -18.14 -3.26 5.79
N ALA A 39 -19.33 -2.80 6.15
CA ALA A 39 -19.53 -1.80 7.19
C ALA A 39 -19.31 -2.40 8.58
N GLU A 40 -19.83 -3.58 8.84
CA GLU A 40 -19.71 -4.30 10.11
C GLU A 40 -18.27 -4.70 10.40
N ASP A 41 -17.50 -5.09 9.36
CA ASP A 41 -16.10 -5.55 9.43
C ASP A 41 -15.86 -6.63 10.52
N ASP A 42 -16.89 -7.40 10.85
CA ASP A 42 -16.82 -8.50 11.83
C ASP A 42 -16.27 -9.77 11.18
N LEU A 43 -14.99 -9.73 10.87
CA LEU A 43 -14.27 -10.82 10.24
C LEU A 43 -13.27 -11.45 11.21
N PRO A 44 -13.04 -12.77 11.11
CA PRO A 44 -12.01 -13.42 11.93
C PRO A 44 -10.65 -12.69 11.82
N PRO A 45 -9.89 -12.53 12.91
CA PRO A 45 -8.62 -11.76 12.91
C PRO A 45 -7.60 -12.22 11.87
N ARG A 46 -7.60 -13.52 11.51
CA ARG A 46 -6.69 -14.10 10.50
C ARG A 46 -7.06 -13.76 9.05
N TRP A 47 -8.23 -13.16 8.80
CA TRP A 47 -8.66 -12.81 7.45
C TRP A 47 -8.06 -11.49 7.01
N ALA A 48 -7.42 -11.48 5.85
CA ALA A 48 -6.98 -10.25 5.22
C ALA A 48 -8.18 -9.46 4.66
N ARG A 49 -8.12 -8.14 4.73
CA ARG A 49 -9.06 -7.24 4.05
C ARG A 49 -8.36 -6.72 2.80
N LEU A 50 -8.92 -6.98 1.62
CA LEU A 50 -8.38 -6.56 0.33
C LEU A 50 -9.29 -5.54 -0.35
N TRP A 51 -8.92 -4.27 -0.29
CA TRP A 51 -9.71 -3.17 -0.83
C TRP A 51 -9.10 -2.64 -2.13
N LYS A 52 -9.77 -2.90 -3.26
CA LYS A 52 -9.35 -2.47 -4.60
C LYS A 52 -9.96 -1.11 -4.93
N ILE A 53 -9.23 -0.05 -4.60
CA ILE A 53 -9.71 1.34 -4.63
C ILE A 53 -10.12 1.77 -6.04
N HIS A 54 -9.45 1.28 -7.08
CA HIS A 54 -9.73 1.61 -8.48
C HIS A 54 -10.52 0.53 -9.23
N GLY A 55 -11.14 -0.41 -8.50
CA GLY A 55 -11.88 -1.51 -9.10
C GLY A 55 -11.01 -2.72 -9.45
N SER A 56 -11.59 -3.63 -10.21
CA SER A 56 -10.92 -4.88 -10.61
C SER A 56 -11.38 -5.35 -11.99
N ILE A 57 -10.48 -6.02 -12.70
CA ILE A 57 -10.77 -6.59 -14.03
C ILE A 57 -11.92 -7.63 -14.02
N ASN A 58 -12.26 -8.15 -12.85
CA ASN A 58 -13.34 -9.12 -12.66
C ASN A 58 -14.62 -8.53 -12.02
N TRP A 59 -14.72 -7.18 -11.93
CA TRP A 59 -15.92 -6.52 -11.40
C TRP A 59 -16.80 -5.96 -12.52
N TRP A 60 -18.10 -6.17 -12.38
CA TRP A 60 -19.09 -5.87 -13.41
C TRP A 60 -20.33 -5.19 -12.84
N MET A 61 -20.80 -4.14 -13.51
CA MET A 61 -22.12 -3.56 -13.27
C MET A 61 -23.11 -4.20 -14.22
N THR A 62 -24.09 -4.91 -13.69
CA THR A 62 -25.15 -5.52 -14.50
C THR A 62 -26.17 -4.48 -14.96
N ALA A 63 -26.99 -4.80 -15.98
CA ALA A 63 -28.10 -3.95 -16.42
C ALA A 63 -29.11 -3.59 -15.31
N LYS A 64 -29.19 -4.40 -14.25
CA LYS A 64 -30.01 -4.15 -13.05
C LYS A 64 -29.29 -3.34 -11.99
N GLN A 65 -28.19 -2.67 -12.32
CA GLN A 65 -27.36 -1.86 -11.41
C GLN A 65 -26.84 -2.66 -10.19
N LYS A 66 -26.63 -3.96 -10.37
CA LYS A 66 -26.00 -4.83 -9.34
C LYS A 66 -24.54 -5.03 -9.65
N ILE A 67 -23.69 -4.86 -8.65
CA ILE A 67 -22.24 -5.08 -8.77
C ILE A 67 -21.95 -6.54 -8.48
N ARG A 68 -21.27 -7.19 -9.44
CA ARG A 68 -20.92 -8.61 -9.41
C ARG A 68 -19.42 -8.78 -9.61
N ARG A 69 -18.86 -9.81 -8.97
CA ARG A 69 -17.52 -10.31 -9.24
C ARG A 69 -17.63 -11.63 -9.97
N SER A 70 -17.00 -11.73 -11.15
CA SER A 70 -16.95 -12.94 -11.96
C SER A 70 -15.64 -13.02 -12.73
N ARG A 71 -15.03 -14.20 -12.81
CA ARG A 71 -13.87 -14.46 -13.68
C ARG A 71 -14.23 -14.33 -15.15
N ASP A 72 -15.39 -14.86 -15.51
CA ASP A 72 -15.88 -14.80 -16.87
C ASP A 72 -16.56 -13.46 -17.15
N LYS A 73 -16.44 -13.03 -18.40
CA LYS A 73 -17.15 -11.85 -18.85
C LYS A 73 -18.66 -12.09 -18.76
N ILE A 74 -19.33 -11.26 -17.96
CA ILE A 74 -20.79 -11.25 -17.90
C ILE A 74 -21.35 -10.05 -18.68
N GLN A 75 -22.64 -10.08 -18.98
CA GLN A 75 -23.31 -8.98 -19.64
C GLN A 75 -23.42 -7.79 -18.69
N GLY A 76 -22.65 -6.73 -18.98
CA GLY A 76 -22.58 -5.53 -18.14
C GLY A 76 -21.38 -4.65 -18.46
N GLU A 77 -21.22 -3.59 -17.70
CA GLU A 77 -20.09 -2.67 -17.75
C GLU A 77 -19.01 -3.11 -16.75
N GLN A 78 -17.75 -3.14 -17.22
CA GLN A 78 -16.62 -3.47 -16.37
C GLN A 78 -16.29 -2.26 -15.46
N LEU A 79 -16.09 -2.52 -14.17
CA LEU A 79 -15.87 -1.48 -13.17
C LEU A 79 -14.38 -1.26 -12.93
N LEU A 80 -13.81 -0.31 -13.68
CA LEU A 80 -12.42 0.13 -13.57
C LEU A 80 -12.33 1.65 -13.60
N ILE A 81 -11.51 2.23 -12.73
CA ILE A 81 -11.14 3.64 -12.84
C ILE A 81 -9.86 3.75 -13.66
N TYR A 82 -9.99 4.09 -14.92
CA TYR A 82 -8.84 4.35 -15.78
C TYR A 82 -8.07 5.60 -15.34
N PRO A 83 -6.75 5.67 -15.58
CA PRO A 83 -5.95 6.87 -15.37
C PRO A 83 -6.40 8.00 -16.30
N SER A 84 -7.42 8.73 -15.94
CA SER A 84 -7.99 9.84 -16.73
C SER A 84 -8.37 11.01 -15.82
N HIS A 85 -8.61 12.18 -16.42
CA HIS A 85 -9.04 13.40 -15.71
C HIS A 85 -10.44 13.29 -15.08
N LEU A 86 -11.20 12.25 -15.38
CA LEU A 86 -12.56 11.99 -14.84
C LEU A 86 -12.56 11.22 -13.50
N LYS A 87 -11.41 10.97 -12.91
CA LYS A 87 -11.28 10.23 -11.63
C LYS A 87 -12.16 10.81 -10.51
N TYR A 88 -12.38 12.11 -10.50
CA TYR A 88 -13.13 12.77 -9.44
C TYR A 88 -14.58 12.28 -9.34
N ASP A 89 -15.29 12.28 -10.46
CA ASP A 89 -16.72 11.89 -10.48
C ASP A 89 -16.89 10.36 -10.34
N GLN A 90 -15.97 9.58 -10.91
CA GLN A 90 -16.01 8.13 -10.80
C GLN A 90 -15.73 7.60 -9.38
N SER A 91 -14.81 8.22 -8.65
CA SER A 91 -14.49 7.82 -7.27
C SER A 91 -15.62 8.01 -6.27
N ARG A 92 -16.64 8.83 -6.61
CA ARG A 92 -17.85 9.05 -5.83
C ARG A 92 -18.95 8.02 -6.08
N GLN A 93 -18.76 7.14 -7.08
CA GLN A 93 -19.73 6.10 -7.41
C GLN A 93 -19.38 4.79 -6.69
N MET A 94 -20.38 3.94 -6.50
CA MET A 94 -20.18 2.60 -6.00
C MET A 94 -19.53 1.72 -7.10
N PRO A 95 -18.59 0.84 -6.78
CA PRO A 95 -18.12 0.44 -5.44
C PRO A 95 -16.97 1.30 -4.89
N TYR A 96 -16.40 2.21 -5.67
CA TYR A 96 -15.16 2.93 -5.35
C TYR A 96 -15.28 3.76 -4.07
N TYR A 97 -16.43 4.41 -3.88
CA TYR A 97 -16.70 5.16 -2.65
C TYR A 97 -16.60 4.28 -1.41
N ALA A 98 -17.17 3.07 -1.46
CA ALA A 98 -17.11 2.13 -0.35
C ALA A 98 -15.67 1.68 -0.06
N MET A 99 -14.85 1.45 -1.10
CA MET A 99 -13.44 1.07 -0.93
C MET A 99 -12.60 2.20 -0.32
N LEU A 100 -12.82 3.43 -0.78
CA LEU A 100 -12.17 4.63 -0.22
C LEU A 100 -12.60 4.89 1.22
N ASP A 101 -13.85 4.59 1.55
CA ASP A 101 -14.37 4.73 2.91
C ASP A 101 -13.66 3.76 3.89
N ARG A 102 -13.32 2.55 3.46
CA ARG A 102 -12.50 1.63 4.28
C ARG A 102 -11.12 2.22 4.62
N LEU A 103 -10.51 2.95 3.70
CA LEU A 103 -9.24 3.65 3.98
C LEU A 103 -9.44 4.78 5.01
N ARG A 104 -10.56 5.52 4.93
CA ARG A 104 -10.90 6.54 5.94
C ARG A 104 -11.12 5.92 7.32
N VAL A 105 -11.89 4.84 7.38
CA VAL A 105 -12.15 4.12 8.63
C VAL A 105 -10.84 3.60 9.22
N PHE A 106 -9.99 2.97 8.42
CA PHE A 106 -8.68 2.47 8.85
C PHE A 106 -7.83 3.57 9.49
N LEU A 107 -7.70 4.73 8.83
CA LEU A 107 -6.86 5.83 9.33
C LEU A 107 -7.45 6.53 10.58
N ARG A 108 -8.74 6.35 10.85
CA ARG A 108 -9.43 6.89 12.04
C ARG A 108 -9.53 5.89 13.19
N SER A 109 -9.26 4.61 12.94
CA SER A 109 -9.41 3.54 13.93
C SER A 109 -8.24 3.44 14.88
N GLY A 110 -8.23 4.25 15.94
CA GLY A 110 -7.25 4.12 17.04
C GLY A 110 -5.80 4.25 16.59
N GLN A 111 -4.95 3.33 17.03
CA GLN A 111 -3.53 3.29 16.62
C GLN A 111 -3.38 2.49 15.33
N CYS A 112 -2.88 3.14 14.27
CA CYS A 112 -2.68 2.48 12.98
C CYS A 112 -1.43 2.98 12.25
N VAL A 113 -0.85 2.11 11.42
CA VAL A 113 0.27 2.44 10.52
C VAL A 113 -0.13 2.07 9.09
N LEU A 114 -0.17 3.07 8.21
CA LEU A 114 -0.32 2.87 6.77
C LEU A 114 1.06 2.77 6.12
N LEU A 115 1.43 1.58 5.66
CA LEU A 115 2.62 1.40 4.85
C LEU A 115 2.23 1.45 3.37
N THR A 116 2.79 2.38 2.60
CA THR A 116 2.61 2.43 1.14
C THR A 116 3.89 2.02 0.42
N CYS A 117 3.78 1.20 -0.62
CA CYS A 117 4.89 0.80 -1.47
C CYS A 117 4.51 1.01 -2.94
N GLY A 118 5.35 1.72 -3.70
CA GLY A 118 5.10 2.03 -5.10
C GLY A 118 3.97 3.03 -5.37
N TYR A 119 3.41 3.64 -4.35
CA TYR A 119 2.38 4.68 -4.49
C TYR A 119 3.03 6.03 -4.79
N SER A 120 2.70 6.62 -5.94
CA SER A 120 3.32 7.85 -6.44
C SER A 120 2.77 9.15 -5.84
N PHE A 121 1.78 9.08 -4.96
CA PHE A 121 1.01 10.24 -4.46
C PHE A 121 0.40 11.11 -5.60
N GLY A 122 0.13 10.47 -6.73
CA GLY A 122 -0.50 11.12 -7.89
C GLY A 122 -2.02 11.30 -7.76
N ASP A 123 -2.69 10.48 -6.94
CA ASP A 123 -4.14 10.50 -6.75
C ASP A 123 -4.54 11.45 -5.62
N GLU A 124 -5.20 12.55 -5.98
CA GLU A 124 -5.58 13.61 -5.04
C GLU A 124 -6.63 13.16 -4.02
N HIS A 125 -7.52 12.21 -4.39
CA HIS A 125 -8.53 11.71 -3.46
C HIS A 125 -7.93 10.85 -2.36
N ILE A 126 -7.01 9.96 -2.73
CA ILE A 126 -6.28 9.12 -1.78
C ILE A 126 -5.41 10.01 -0.90
N ASN A 127 -4.71 10.99 -1.48
CA ASN A 127 -3.91 11.96 -0.72
C ASN A 127 -4.75 12.76 0.28
N ALA A 128 -5.94 13.23 -0.13
CA ALA A 128 -6.85 13.95 0.77
C ALA A 128 -7.33 13.07 1.93
N ILE A 129 -7.61 11.79 1.69
CA ILE A 129 -7.99 10.85 2.74
C ILE A 129 -6.84 10.61 3.71
N ILE A 130 -5.61 10.41 3.20
CA ILE A 130 -4.40 10.26 4.02
C ILE A 130 -4.18 11.52 4.87
N ALA A 131 -4.20 12.70 4.25
CA ALA A 131 -4.03 13.99 4.96
C ALA A 131 -5.06 14.18 6.08
N GLN A 132 -6.34 13.95 5.77
CA GLN A 132 -7.42 14.07 6.76
C GLN A 132 -7.29 13.04 7.88
N GLY A 133 -6.90 11.80 7.56
CA GLY A 133 -6.67 10.74 8.54
C GLY A 133 -5.53 11.09 9.50
N LEU A 134 -4.38 11.53 8.96
CA LEU A 134 -3.21 11.91 9.74
C LEU A 134 -3.43 13.15 10.60
N SER A 135 -4.19 14.13 10.10
CA SER A 135 -4.55 15.34 10.86
C SER A 135 -5.57 15.06 11.96
N GLY A 136 -6.52 14.15 11.71
CA GLY A 136 -7.61 13.82 12.64
C GLY A 136 -7.28 12.75 13.66
N ASN A 137 -6.21 11.98 13.47
CA ASN A 137 -5.78 10.90 14.35
C ASN A 137 -4.27 10.99 14.65
N PRO A 138 -3.88 11.53 15.79
CA PRO A 138 -2.46 11.65 16.16
C PRO A 138 -1.75 10.31 16.38
N ASN A 139 -2.52 9.21 16.56
CA ASN A 139 -1.99 7.86 16.70
C ASN A 139 -1.87 7.13 15.34
N ALA A 140 -2.28 7.76 14.24
CA ALA A 140 -2.04 7.25 12.90
C ALA A 140 -0.67 7.68 12.41
N ALA A 141 0.04 6.77 11.74
CA ALA A 141 1.27 7.08 11.01
C ALA A 141 1.18 6.57 9.57
N CYS A 142 1.86 7.26 8.66
CA CYS A 142 2.03 6.80 7.29
C CYS A 142 3.52 6.70 6.96
N LEU A 143 3.94 5.56 6.39
CA LEU A 143 5.28 5.33 5.90
C LEU A 143 5.21 5.09 4.39
N GLY A 144 5.62 6.08 3.62
CA GLY A 144 5.62 6.06 2.16
C GLY A 144 6.97 5.59 1.62
N MET A 145 7.00 4.41 0.99
CA MET A 145 8.19 3.88 0.32
C MET A 145 8.07 4.13 -1.17
N ILE A 146 8.96 4.99 -1.70
CA ILE A 146 8.92 5.48 -3.07
C ILE A 146 10.05 4.84 -3.88
N PHE A 147 9.70 4.29 -5.03
CA PHE A 147 10.65 3.66 -5.95
C PHE A 147 11.58 4.68 -6.64
N SER A 148 11.04 5.84 -6.97
CA SER A 148 11.74 6.91 -7.68
C SER A 148 12.35 7.94 -6.73
N ASP A 149 13.05 8.92 -7.29
CA ASP A 149 13.56 10.07 -6.55
C ASP A 149 12.43 11.00 -6.10
N ARG A 150 12.69 11.83 -5.08
CA ARG A 150 11.74 12.79 -4.48
C ARG A 150 11.17 13.77 -5.50
N ASN A 151 11.97 14.19 -6.49
CA ASN A 151 11.53 15.12 -7.55
C ASN A 151 10.45 14.53 -8.47
N LYS A 152 10.28 13.21 -8.49
CA LYS A 152 9.22 12.52 -9.26
C LYS A 152 7.90 12.41 -8.50
N VAL A 153 7.90 12.72 -7.20
CA VAL A 153 6.72 12.63 -6.32
C VAL A 153 6.50 13.93 -5.53
N PRO A 154 6.45 15.10 -6.17
CA PRO A 154 6.40 16.39 -5.49
C PRO A 154 5.19 16.52 -4.53
N LYS A 155 4.02 16.01 -4.91
CA LYS A 155 2.82 16.01 -4.05
C LYS A 155 3.01 15.20 -2.77
N GLY A 156 3.72 14.06 -2.85
CA GLY A 156 4.06 13.25 -1.67
C GLY A 156 5.04 13.97 -0.75
N VAL A 157 6.04 14.63 -1.31
CA VAL A 157 7.01 15.44 -0.56
C VAL A 157 6.32 16.60 0.16
N GLU A 158 5.45 17.35 -0.52
CA GLU A 158 4.67 18.43 0.08
C GLU A 158 3.78 17.93 1.21
N LEU A 159 3.08 16.82 0.98
CA LEU A 159 2.24 16.20 2.01
C LEU A 159 3.04 15.80 3.24
N ALA A 160 4.22 15.20 3.08
CA ALA A 160 5.08 14.81 4.17
C ALA A 160 5.69 16.00 4.93
N LYS A 161 5.95 17.12 4.26
CA LYS A 161 6.37 18.38 4.89
C LYS A 161 5.27 18.99 5.78
N CYS A 162 4.01 18.70 5.49
CA CYS A 162 2.87 19.23 6.25
C CYS A 162 2.42 18.31 7.40
N HIS A 163 2.84 17.03 7.43
CA HIS A 163 2.38 16.05 8.40
C HIS A 163 3.56 15.32 9.06
N ALA A 164 3.86 15.61 10.32
CA ALA A 164 4.98 15.01 11.04
C ALA A 164 4.86 13.49 11.23
N ASN A 165 3.64 12.96 11.18
CA ASN A 165 3.32 11.54 11.23
C ASN A 165 3.26 10.86 9.83
N LEU A 166 3.71 11.56 8.78
CA LEU A 166 4.00 10.99 7.47
C LEU A 166 5.50 11.02 7.22
N THR A 167 6.11 9.84 7.14
CA THR A 167 7.50 9.68 6.70
C THR A 167 7.51 9.23 5.25
N LEU A 168 8.25 9.91 4.39
CA LEU A 168 8.41 9.54 2.98
C LEU A 168 9.87 9.19 2.71
N LEU A 169 10.11 7.96 2.22
CA LEU A 169 11.44 7.43 1.92
C LEU A 169 11.52 7.17 0.42
N ALA A 170 12.33 7.94 -0.28
CA ALA A 170 12.56 7.86 -1.72
C ALA A 170 13.98 7.37 -2.03
N ALA A 171 14.27 7.08 -3.30
CA ALA A 171 15.55 6.53 -3.71
C ALA A 171 16.74 7.41 -3.32
N ASP A 172 16.61 8.73 -3.45
CA ASP A 172 17.66 9.75 -3.27
C ASP A 172 17.63 10.46 -1.90
N GLY A 173 16.61 10.23 -1.09
CA GLY A 173 16.42 10.94 0.17
C GLY A 173 15.05 10.71 0.78
N GLY A 174 14.68 11.48 1.79
CA GLY A 174 13.38 11.34 2.44
C GLY A 174 12.92 12.59 3.15
N VAL A 175 11.64 12.57 3.55
CA VAL A 175 11.04 13.54 4.45
C VAL A 175 10.69 12.83 5.74
N VAL A 176 11.35 13.19 6.83
CA VAL A 176 11.17 12.60 8.15
C VAL A 176 10.91 13.70 9.16
N GLY A 177 9.80 13.63 9.89
CA GLY A 177 9.41 14.66 10.83
C GLY A 177 9.35 16.06 10.18
N THR A 178 8.82 16.13 8.94
CA THR A 178 8.70 17.32 8.08
C THR A 178 10.02 17.84 7.44
N LEU A 179 11.16 17.25 7.79
CA LEU A 179 12.47 17.65 7.26
C LEU A 179 12.81 16.84 6.01
N ASP A 180 13.00 17.56 4.89
CA ASP A 180 13.39 17.00 3.59
C ASP A 180 14.92 17.00 3.47
N ARG A 181 15.54 15.81 3.31
CA ARG A 181 16.99 15.66 3.21
C ARG A 181 17.34 14.54 2.24
N ALA A 182 18.50 14.71 1.56
CA ALA A 182 19.13 13.62 0.81
C ALA A 182 19.78 12.61 1.76
N TRP A 183 19.96 11.38 1.30
CA TRP A 183 20.69 10.36 2.06
C TRP A 183 22.17 10.73 2.14
N ALA A 184 22.75 10.65 3.34
CA ALA A 184 24.17 10.86 3.57
C ALA A 184 24.88 9.51 3.73
N ARG A 185 25.99 9.30 2.99
CA ARG A 185 26.74 8.04 3.00
C ARG A 185 27.39 7.72 4.36
N GLU A 186 27.80 8.74 5.10
CA GLU A 186 28.58 8.56 6.33
C GLU A 186 27.84 7.94 7.51
N SER A 187 26.54 8.07 7.56
CA SER A 187 25.72 7.57 8.69
C SER A 187 25.31 6.10 8.54
N ILE A 188 25.62 5.45 7.42
CA ILE A 188 24.93 4.24 6.98
C ILE A 188 25.79 2.97 7.06
N VAL A 189 27.11 3.05 7.17
CA VAL A 189 27.99 2.03 6.57
C VAL A 189 28.59 1.00 7.52
N LYS A 190 28.31 0.83 8.77
CA LYS A 190 29.21 -0.05 9.58
C LYS A 190 28.63 -1.31 10.22
N ASP A 191 27.36 -1.56 10.14
CA ASP A 191 26.79 -2.62 10.99
C ASP A 191 26.54 -3.96 10.29
N GLY A 192 27.05 -4.34 9.23
CA GLY A 192 26.91 -5.71 8.65
C GLY A 192 25.48 -6.35 8.81
N ASN A 193 24.48 -5.56 9.14
CA ASN A 193 23.12 -6.02 9.36
C ASN A 193 22.50 -6.42 8.01
N PRO A 194 22.11 -7.70 7.81
CA PRO A 194 21.53 -8.16 6.55
C PRO A 194 20.27 -7.39 6.11
N ALA A 195 19.46 -6.95 7.06
CA ALA A 195 18.26 -6.14 6.78
C ALA A 195 18.63 -4.82 6.10
N TYR A 196 19.75 -4.25 6.48
CA TYR A 196 20.28 -3.02 5.90
C TYR A 196 20.72 -3.22 4.44
N GLN A 197 21.42 -4.31 4.14
CA GLN A 197 21.86 -4.65 2.78
C GLN A 197 20.67 -4.88 1.83
N ILE A 198 19.53 -5.33 2.34
CA ILE A 198 18.30 -5.47 1.58
C ILE A 198 17.66 -4.09 1.30
N ALA A 199 17.77 -3.17 2.26
CA ALA A 199 17.09 -1.87 2.21
C ALA A 199 17.86 -0.79 1.44
N VAL A 200 19.18 -0.90 1.37
CA VAL A 200 20.04 0.17 0.84
C VAL A 200 21.13 -0.38 -0.08
N ALA A 201 21.25 0.20 -1.26
CA ALA A 201 22.40 -0.03 -2.14
C ALA A 201 23.47 1.03 -1.88
N THR A 202 24.70 0.60 -1.59
CA THR A 202 25.87 1.47 -1.32
C THR A 202 26.89 1.45 -2.45
N ASP A 203 26.90 0.40 -3.28
CA ASP A 203 27.84 0.21 -4.38
C ASP A 203 27.12 0.35 -5.73
N LEU A 204 26.77 1.59 -6.07
CA LEU A 204 26.18 1.88 -7.37
C LEU A 204 27.33 2.05 -8.39
N PRO A 205 27.27 1.40 -9.57
CA PRO A 205 28.21 1.67 -10.66
C PRO A 205 28.14 3.14 -11.05
N ASP A 206 29.26 3.71 -11.48
CA ASP A 206 29.40 5.14 -11.82
C ASP A 206 28.32 5.66 -12.78
N SER A 207 27.80 4.81 -13.66
CA SER A 207 26.68 5.14 -14.56
C SER A 207 25.35 5.40 -13.84
N LEU A 208 25.17 4.93 -12.60
CA LEU A 208 23.98 5.12 -11.74
C LEU A 208 24.25 6.10 -10.58
N SER A 209 25.51 6.48 -10.37
CA SER A 209 25.92 7.44 -9.33
C SER A 209 25.41 8.87 -9.59
N MET A 210 24.95 9.16 -10.81
CA MET A 210 24.28 10.44 -11.14
C MET A 210 22.92 10.63 -10.45
N VAL A 211 22.42 9.62 -9.73
CA VAL A 211 21.08 9.64 -9.12
C VAL A 211 21.09 10.07 -7.64
N SER A 212 22.24 9.96 -6.96
CA SER A 212 22.43 10.59 -5.64
C SER A 212 23.84 11.14 -5.53
N GLU A 213 23.97 12.40 -5.13
CA GLU A 213 25.27 13.05 -4.89
C GLU A 213 26.18 12.29 -3.90
N ASN A 214 25.63 11.30 -3.18
CA ASN A 214 26.29 10.57 -2.09
C ASN A 214 26.42 9.05 -2.31
N GLY A 215 26.09 8.52 -3.49
CA GLY A 215 26.30 7.09 -3.82
C GLY A 215 25.47 6.10 -2.98
N CYS A 216 24.35 6.54 -2.39
CA CYS A 216 23.50 5.72 -1.57
C CYS A 216 22.05 5.76 -2.09
N LYS A 217 21.41 4.59 -2.25
CA LYS A 217 20.05 4.48 -2.77
C LYS A 217 19.19 3.62 -1.87
N TRP A 218 18.00 4.16 -1.50
CA TRP A 218 16.95 3.42 -0.81
C TRP A 218 16.22 2.49 -1.76
N LEU A 219 16.07 1.20 -1.41
CA LEU A 219 15.53 0.16 -2.28
C LEU A 219 14.10 -0.26 -1.97
N LEU A 220 13.58 0.01 -0.76
CA LEU A 220 12.30 -0.53 -0.32
C LEU A 220 11.08 0.08 -1.00
N GLY A 221 11.26 1.04 -1.91
CA GLY A 221 10.22 1.45 -2.86
C GLY A 221 9.92 0.39 -3.92
N ASP A 222 10.83 -0.58 -4.13
CA ASP A 222 10.60 -1.79 -4.89
C ASP A 222 9.85 -2.82 -4.05
N PHE A 223 8.70 -3.31 -4.56
CA PHE A 223 7.86 -4.24 -3.83
C PHE A 223 8.54 -5.58 -3.55
N ALA A 224 9.40 -6.06 -4.44
CA ALA A 224 10.17 -7.27 -4.22
C ALA A 224 11.25 -7.08 -3.15
N ALA A 225 11.91 -5.92 -3.08
CA ALA A 225 12.87 -5.59 -2.03
C ALA A 225 12.18 -5.51 -0.67
N LEU A 226 11.02 -4.84 -0.60
CA LEU A 226 10.20 -4.81 0.61
C LEU A 226 9.78 -6.21 1.05
N GLY A 227 9.35 -7.07 0.11
CA GLY A 227 8.99 -8.46 0.39
C GLY A 227 10.16 -9.26 0.98
N ARG A 228 11.37 -9.12 0.43
CA ARG A 228 12.59 -9.76 0.98
C ARG A 228 12.91 -9.28 2.41
N LEU A 229 12.78 -7.98 2.67
CA LEU A 229 13.00 -7.44 4.02
C LEU A 229 11.99 -8.01 5.02
N LEU A 230 10.71 -8.02 4.68
CA LEU A 230 9.66 -8.57 5.54
C LEU A 230 9.87 -10.07 5.80
N ALA A 231 10.20 -10.84 4.77
CA ALA A 231 10.51 -12.28 4.92
C ALA A 231 11.70 -12.51 5.84
N HIS A 232 12.78 -11.71 5.71
CA HIS A 232 13.96 -11.79 6.57
C HIS A 232 13.60 -11.47 8.03
N GLN A 233 12.85 -10.39 8.27
CA GLN A 233 12.45 -9.98 9.63
C GLN A 233 11.53 -11.01 10.31
N LEU A 234 10.62 -11.62 9.56
CA LEU A 234 9.71 -12.64 10.09
C LEU A 234 10.41 -13.97 10.37
N SER A 235 11.40 -14.36 9.55
CA SER A 235 12.19 -15.57 9.77
C SER A 235 13.09 -15.46 11.01
N THR A 236 13.71 -14.32 11.26
CA THR A 236 14.55 -14.09 12.44
C THR A 236 13.75 -14.13 13.75
N ARG A 237 12.50 -13.65 13.76
CA ARG A 237 11.64 -13.73 14.96
C ARG A 237 11.26 -15.16 15.36
N ASN A 238 11.12 -16.06 14.40
CA ASN A 238 10.80 -17.47 14.69
C ASN A 238 11.94 -18.22 15.40
N PHE A 239 13.20 -17.76 15.30
CA PHE A 239 14.33 -18.33 16.02
C PHE A 239 14.47 -17.82 17.47
N GLU A 240 13.99 -16.61 17.77
CA GLU A 240 14.07 -16.04 19.12
C GLU A 240 12.97 -16.56 20.06
N HIS A 241 11.86 -17.07 19.54
CA HIS A 241 10.74 -17.63 20.31
C HIS A 241 10.67 -19.16 20.30
N GLY A 242 11.64 -19.84 19.70
CA GLY A 242 11.80 -21.30 19.67
C GLY A 242 12.44 -21.89 20.96
N GLY A 243 12.17 -21.33 22.12
CA GLY A 243 12.52 -21.86 23.42
C GLY A 243 11.58 -22.99 23.84
N SER A 244 12.03 -24.23 23.63
CA SER A 244 11.64 -25.47 24.35
C SER A 244 10.17 -25.63 24.74
N TYR A 245 9.40 -26.28 23.89
CA TYR A 245 8.44 -27.28 24.35
C TYR A 245 9.02 -28.65 23.98
N ALA A 246 9.76 -29.23 24.91
CA ALA A 246 10.00 -30.69 24.97
C ALA A 246 8.82 -31.34 25.70
N PRO A 247 8.50 -32.60 25.39
CA PRO A 247 7.25 -33.29 25.75
C PRO A 247 7.04 -33.54 27.22
#